data_b8be84371e36e7896bd11e378dca0fdd
#
_entry.id   b8be84371e36e7896bd11e378dca0fdd
#
_cell.length_a   1.000
_cell.length_b   1.000
_cell.length_c   1.000
_cell.angle_alpha   90.00
_cell.angle_beta   90.00
_cell.angle_gamma   90.00
#
_symmetry.space_group_name_H-M   'P 1'
#
loop_
_entity.id
_entity.type
_entity.pdbx_description
1 polymer ?
#
loop_
_entity_poly.entity_id
_entity_poly.type
_entity_poly.pdbx_seq_one_letter_code
_entity_poly.pdbx_strand_id
1 'polypeptide(L)'
;MKEKQIATIIIKELLKLGFIVHRYNSVTTNSIYLKLDFGVCCGIRIADHSGKKKYHYRFNVVKGYTGDKIIYFKNLISFFYTFEELPQLLEKVQQERQIKQQKYGINNYKSYMEKEKFENPLFQRFKQIKNWKEWN
;
A
#
# COMPACT_ATOMS: atom_id res chain seq x y z
N MET A 1 -6.98 -4.37 -18.71
CA MET A 1 -7.02 -3.02 -18.11
C MET A 1 -5.62 -2.50 -17.89
N LYS A 2 -5.46 -1.21 -18.04
CA LYS A 2 -4.19 -0.54 -17.76
C LYS A 2 -4.02 -0.29 -16.25
N GLU A 3 -2.79 -0.10 -15.83
CA GLU A 3 -2.45 0.08 -14.41
C GLU A 3 -3.22 1.22 -13.75
N LYS A 4 -3.47 2.32 -14.47
CA LYS A 4 -4.24 3.46 -13.94
C LYS A 4 -5.68 3.09 -13.61
N GLN A 5 -6.32 2.28 -14.46
CA GLN A 5 -7.69 1.82 -14.22
C GLN A 5 -7.76 0.88 -13.03
N ILE A 6 -6.79 -0.04 -12.94
CA ILE A 6 -6.67 -0.98 -11.84
C ILE A 6 -6.45 -0.22 -10.52
N ALA A 7 -5.54 0.75 -10.53
CA ALA A 7 -5.25 1.57 -9.36
C ALA A 7 -6.49 2.31 -8.86
N THR A 8 -7.28 2.88 -9.76
CA THR A 8 -8.51 3.59 -9.41
C THR A 8 -9.49 2.65 -8.69
N ILE A 9 -9.66 1.43 -9.20
CA ILE A 9 -10.55 0.44 -8.59
C ILE A 9 -10.04 0.04 -7.21
N ILE A 10 -8.75 -0.25 -7.08
CA ILE A 10 -8.14 -0.66 -5.81
C ILE A 10 -8.25 0.47 -4.79
N ILE A 11 -7.92 1.70 -5.16
CA ILE A 11 -7.98 2.86 -4.27
C ILE A 11 -9.40 3.06 -3.76
N LYS A 12 -10.39 2.98 -4.64
CA LYS A 12 -11.81 3.11 -4.26
C LYS A 12 -12.18 2.13 -3.16
N GLU A 13 -11.81 0.86 -3.33
CA GLU A 13 -12.10 -0.18 -2.36
C GLU A 13 -11.35 0.03 -1.04
N LEU A 14 -10.08 0.44 -1.10
CA LEU A 14 -9.28 0.73 0.08
C LEU A 14 -9.85 1.91 0.89
N LEU A 15 -10.29 2.96 0.22
CA LEU A 15 -10.92 4.11 0.89
C LEU A 15 -12.21 3.69 1.58
N LYS A 16 -13.02 2.83 0.96
CA LYS A 16 -14.24 2.28 1.59
C LYS A 16 -13.92 1.51 2.86
N LEU A 17 -12.78 0.84 2.91
CA LEU A 17 -12.32 0.08 4.07
C LEU A 17 -11.67 0.95 5.16
N GLY A 18 -11.60 2.27 4.94
CA GLY A 18 -11.08 3.22 5.92
C GLY A 18 -9.56 3.36 5.93
N PHE A 19 -8.87 2.89 4.90
CA PHE A 19 -7.42 3.10 4.79
C PHE A 19 -7.09 4.53 4.38
N ILE A 20 -5.97 5.03 4.90
CA ILE A 20 -5.33 6.25 4.39
C ILE A 20 -4.43 5.81 3.25
N VAL A 21 -4.68 6.33 2.05
CA VAL A 21 -4.01 5.88 0.83
C VAL A 21 -3.16 7.02 0.26
N HIS A 22 -1.89 6.76 0.05
CA HIS A 22 -0.98 7.64 -0.67
C HIS A 22 -0.58 6.97 -1.99
N ARG A 23 -0.49 7.77 -3.05
CA ARG A 23 -0.21 7.28 -4.40
C ARG A 23 1.01 7.97 -4.98
N TYR A 24 1.85 7.19 -5.66
CA TYR A 24 2.96 7.68 -6.45
C TYR A 24 2.97 6.95 -7.80
N ASN A 25 2.97 7.73 -8.88
CA ASN A 25 3.10 7.18 -10.23
C ASN A 25 4.56 7.23 -10.62
N SER A 26 5.14 6.09 -11.03
CA SER A 26 6.50 6.05 -11.53
C SER A 26 6.62 6.92 -12.77
N VAL A 27 7.73 7.67 -12.88
CA VAL A 27 8.02 8.52 -14.04
C VAL A 27 8.71 7.75 -15.16
N THR A 28 9.32 6.60 -14.84
CA THR A 28 10.10 5.81 -15.79
C THR A 28 9.39 4.54 -16.25
N THR A 29 8.34 4.13 -15.56
CA THR A 29 7.57 2.93 -15.86
C THR A 29 6.09 3.23 -15.70
N ASN A 30 5.23 2.25 -16.02
CA ASN A 30 3.79 2.35 -15.78
C ASN A 30 3.40 1.90 -14.37
N SER A 31 4.37 1.62 -13.52
CA SER A 31 4.09 1.16 -12.16
C SER A 31 3.46 2.27 -11.32
N ILE A 32 2.50 1.87 -10.49
CA ILE A 32 1.84 2.74 -9.53
C ILE A 32 2.07 2.15 -8.15
N TYR A 33 2.52 2.98 -7.23
CA TYR A 33 2.81 2.58 -5.86
C TYR A 33 1.77 3.18 -4.93
N LEU A 34 1.20 2.35 -4.07
CA LEU A 34 0.27 2.78 -3.03
C LEU A 34 0.90 2.48 -1.68
N LYS A 35 0.79 3.43 -0.75
CA LYS A 35 1.14 3.22 0.66
C LYS A 35 -0.12 3.35 1.49
N LEU A 36 -0.30 2.40 2.40
CA LEU A 36 -1.48 2.33 3.25
C LEU A 36 -1.12 2.68 4.68
N ASP A 37 -1.90 3.59 5.26
CA ASP A 37 -1.68 4.10 6.62
C ASP A 37 -0.25 4.61 6.79
N PHE A 38 0.19 5.48 5.88
CA PHE A 38 1.55 6.06 5.82
C PHE A 38 2.65 4.98 5.72
N GLY A 39 2.32 3.81 5.17
CA GLY A 39 3.25 2.69 5.03
C GLY A 39 3.32 1.78 6.25
N VAL A 40 2.72 2.16 7.37
CA VAL A 40 2.71 1.33 8.59
C VAL A 40 1.99 0.02 8.35
N CYS A 41 0.85 0.06 7.64
CA CYS A 41 0.16 -1.17 7.27
C CYS A 41 0.96 -1.95 6.21
N CYS A 42 1.17 -1.33 5.05
CA CYS A 42 1.79 -2.02 3.92
C CYS A 42 1.89 -1.11 2.70
N GLY A 43 2.44 -1.67 1.61
CA GLY A 43 2.46 -1.03 0.31
C GLY A 43 1.97 -1.99 -0.77
N ILE A 44 1.39 -1.43 -1.82
CA ILE A 44 0.95 -2.17 -2.99
C ILE A 44 1.66 -1.58 -4.22
N ARG A 45 2.20 -2.44 -5.06
CA ARG A 45 2.72 -2.03 -6.36
C ARG A 45 1.83 -2.61 -7.44
N ILE A 46 1.35 -1.77 -8.33
CA ILE A 46 0.56 -2.15 -9.48
C ILE A 46 1.46 -2.00 -10.70
N ALA A 47 1.74 -3.10 -11.39
CA ALA A 47 2.65 -3.11 -12.52
C ALA A 47 2.27 -4.22 -13.50
N ASP A 48 2.60 -4.01 -14.77
CA ASP A 48 2.55 -5.06 -15.78
C ASP A 48 3.98 -5.54 -16.05
N HIS A 49 4.37 -6.63 -15.40
CA HIS A 49 5.70 -7.20 -15.57
C HIS A 49 5.79 -8.02 -16.86
N SER A 50 5.95 -7.32 -17.98
CA SER A 50 6.16 -7.96 -19.30
C SER A 50 5.05 -8.95 -19.65
N GLY A 51 3.79 -8.60 -19.37
CA GLY A 51 2.64 -9.45 -19.67
C GLY A 51 2.42 -10.62 -18.73
N LYS A 52 3.22 -10.75 -17.68
CA LYS A 52 3.05 -11.84 -16.70
C LYS A 52 1.96 -11.48 -15.69
N LYS A 53 0.75 -11.97 -15.92
CA LYS A 53 -0.44 -11.63 -15.11
C LYS A 53 -0.25 -11.84 -13.62
N LYS A 54 0.48 -12.88 -13.19
CA LYS A 54 0.70 -13.19 -11.78
C LYS A 54 1.51 -12.13 -11.03
N TYR A 55 2.10 -11.16 -11.72
CA TYR A 55 2.88 -10.09 -11.11
C TYR A 55 2.19 -8.72 -11.20
N HIS A 56 0.92 -8.67 -11.61
CA HIS A 56 0.18 -7.41 -11.75
C HIS A 56 0.09 -6.64 -10.44
N TYR A 57 -0.09 -7.35 -9.33
CA TYR A 57 -0.13 -6.72 -8.01
C TYR A 57 0.90 -7.37 -7.11
N ARG A 58 1.78 -6.57 -6.57
CA ARG A 58 2.70 -7.01 -5.54
C ARG A 58 2.35 -6.30 -4.26
N PHE A 59 1.83 -7.06 -3.30
CA PHE A 59 1.54 -6.57 -1.97
C PHE A 59 2.74 -6.84 -1.09
N ASN A 60 3.35 -5.79 -0.55
CA ASN A 60 4.52 -5.87 0.31
C ASN A 60 4.11 -5.65 1.75
N VAL A 61 4.39 -6.62 2.58
CA VAL A 61 4.18 -6.52 4.03
C VAL A 61 5.52 -6.33 4.70
N VAL A 62 5.62 -5.30 5.52
CA VAL A 62 6.81 -5.07 6.34
C VAL A 62 6.70 -5.92 7.60
N LYS A 63 7.55 -6.94 7.69
CA LYS A 63 7.61 -7.82 8.85
C LYS A 63 8.44 -7.16 9.95
N GLY A 64 7.89 -7.11 11.16
CA GLY A 64 8.63 -6.62 12.32
C GLY A 64 8.81 -5.10 12.36
N TYR A 65 7.88 -4.34 11.79
CA TYR A 65 7.89 -2.89 11.94
C TYR A 65 7.79 -2.51 13.43
N THR A 66 8.76 -1.74 13.90
CA THR A 66 8.86 -1.33 15.32
C THR A 66 8.72 0.18 15.53
N GLY A 67 8.44 0.92 14.45
CA GLY A 67 8.49 2.38 14.46
C GLY A 67 9.86 2.94 14.08
N ASP A 68 10.87 2.09 13.96
CA ASP A 68 12.18 2.49 13.46
C ASP A 68 12.14 2.69 11.94
N LYS A 69 12.97 3.63 11.47
CA LYS A 69 12.96 4.01 10.05
C LYS A 69 13.65 3.03 9.14
N ILE A 70 14.40 2.09 9.68
CA ILE A 70 15.22 1.18 8.87
C ILE A 70 14.39 -0.03 8.49
N ILE A 71 13.91 -0.02 7.26
CA ILE A 71 13.20 -1.15 6.66
C ILE A 71 14.18 -1.84 5.73
N TYR A 72 14.66 -3.02 6.10
CA TYR A 72 15.53 -3.82 5.24
C TYR A 72 14.69 -4.61 4.24
N PHE A 73 15.20 -4.77 3.02
CA PHE A 73 14.52 -5.59 2.00
C PHE A 73 14.23 -7.01 2.47
N LYS A 74 15.12 -7.58 3.29
CA LYS A 74 14.94 -8.91 3.87
C LYS A 74 13.73 -9.02 4.80
N ASN A 75 13.21 -7.89 5.28
CA ASN A 75 12.03 -7.85 6.15
C ASN A 75 10.74 -7.67 5.38
N LEU A 76 10.79 -7.61 4.05
CA LEU A 76 9.63 -7.49 3.20
C LEU A 76 9.16 -8.87 2.76
N ILE A 77 7.89 -9.14 2.94
CA ILE A 77 7.23 -10.32 2.39
C ILE A 77 6.35 -9.84 1.25
N SER A 78 6.52 -10.43 0.07
CA SER A 78 5.76 -10.06 -1.11
C SER A 78 4.73 -11.14 -1.43
N PHE A 79 3.52 -10.71 -1.71
CA PHE A 79 2.42 -11.53 -2.18
C PHE A 79 2.00 -11.01 -3.55
N PHE A 80 1.71 -11.91 -4.47
CA PHE A 80 1.36 -11.55 -5.83
C PHE A 80 -0.09 -11.95 -6.13
N TYR A 81 -0.83 -11.04 -6.76
CA TYR A 81 -2.23 -11.23 -7.08
C TYR A 81 -2.51 -10.82 -8.52
N THR A 82 -3.50 -11.47 -9.14
CA THR A 82 -4.08 -11.02 -10.40
C THR A 82 -5.28 -10.12 -10.11
N PHE A 83 -5.82 -9.48 -11.14
CA PHE A 83 -7.01 -8.63 -10.97
C PHE A 83 -8.22 -9.43 -10.48
N GLU A 84 -8.36 -10.66 -10.94
CA GLU A 84 -9.44 -11.55 -10.52
C GLU A 84 -9.35 -11.92 -9.04
N GLU A 85 -8.17 -11.79 -8.45
CA GLU A 85 -7.90 -12.07 -7.03
C GLU A 85 -7.99 -10.81 -6.16
N LEU A 86 -8.58 -9.74 -6.66
CA LEU A 86 -8.75 -8.50 -5.89
C LEU A 86 -9.42 -8.73 -4.53
N PRO A 87 -10.48 -9.55 -4.40
CA PRO A 87 -11.06 -9.80 -3.07
C PRO A 87 -10.05 -10.38 -2.08
N GLN A 88 -9.17 -11.28 -2.54
CA GLN A 88 -8.13 -11.86 -1.70
C GLN A 88 -7.08 -10.84 -1.28
N LEU A 89 -6.71 -9.93 -2.18
CA LEU A 89 -5.80 -8.83 -1.87
C LEU A 89 -6.40 -7.93 -0.78
N LEU A 90 -7.65 -7.53 -0.92
CA LEU A 90 -8.33 -6.67 0.05
C LEU A 90 -8.47 -7.34 1.41
N GLU A 91 -8.79 -8.64 1.43
CA GLU A 91 -8.83 -9.41 2.66
C GLU A 91 -7.47 -9.44 3.35
N LYS A 92 -6.40 -9.69 2.59
CA LYS A 92 -5.03 -9.73 3.11
C LYS A 92 -4.62 -8.40 3.72
N VAL A 93 -4.95 -7.29 3.08
CA VAL A 93 -4.63 -5.95 3.57
C VAL A 93 -5.32 -5.69 4.90
N GLN A 94 -6.60 -6.05 5.02
CA GLN A 94 -7.36 -5.89 6.27
C GLN A 94 -6.78 -6.75 7.39
N GLN A 95 -6.44 -7.99 7.09
CA GLN A 95 -5.82 -8.90 8.07
C GLN A 95 -4.50 -8.33 8.59
N GLU A 96 -3.65 -7.80 7.72
CA GLU A 96 -2.38 -7.21 8.12
C GLU A 96 -2.57 -5.99 9.02
N ARG A 97 -3.55 -5.15 8.72
CA ARG A 97 -3.88 -4.00 9.57
C ARG A 97 -4.31 -4.46 10.96
N GLN A 98 -5.20 -5.45 11.02
CA GLN A 98 -5.65 -6.01 12.29
C GLN A 98 -4.51 -6.61 13.10
N ILE A 99 -3.65 -7.41 12.45
CA ILE A 99 -2.49 -8.03 13.10
C ILE A 99 -1.58 -6.96 13.72
N LYS A 100 -1.30 -5.90 12.98
CA LYS A 100 -0.44 -4.82 13.46
C LYS A 100 -1.09 -3.99 14.56
N GLN A 101 -2.38 -3.71 14.44
CA GLN A 101 -3.12 -3.00 15.50
C GLN A 101 -3.20 -3.81 16.78
N GLN A 102 -3.33 -5.13 16.69
CA GLN A 102 -3.31 -6.00 17.87
C GLN A 102 -1.91 -6.09 18.48
N LYS A 103 -0.89 -6.22 17.63
CA LYS A 103 0.49 -6.36 18.08
C LYS A 103 1.03 -5.10 18.75
N TYR A 104 0.77 -3.93 18.17
CA TYR A 104 1.30 -2.66 18.67
C TYR A 104 0.35 -1.93 19.61
N GLY A 105 -0.95 -2.21 19.52
CA GLY A 105 -2.01 -1.41 20.12
C GLY A 105 -2.43 -0.27 19.20
N ILE A 106 -3.69 0.14 19.29
CA ILE A 106 -4.26 1.17 18.39
C ILE A 106 -3.54 2.51 18.56
N ASN A 107 -3.21 2.89 19.80
CA ASN A 107 -2.54 4.17 20.06
C ASN A 107 -1.12 4.19 19.47
N ASN A 108 -0.37 3.10 19.59
CA ASN A 108 0.96 3.00 19.01
C ASN A 108 0.90 2.96 17.50
N TYR A 109 -0.10 2.29 16.93
CA TYR A 109 -0.30 2.28 15.48
C TYR A 109 -0.50 3.70 14.95
N LYS A 110 -1.34 4.50 15.61
CA LYS A 110 -1.56 5.90 15.26
C LYS A 110 -0.28 6.74 15.42
N SER A 111 0.48 6.49 16.48
CA SER A 111 1.76 7.18 16.70
C SER A 111 2.77 6.87 15.61
N TYR A 112 2.83 5.63 15.14
CA TYR A 112 3.70 5.23 14.03
C TYR A 112 3.28 5.91 12.73
N MET A 113 1.98 6.03 12.46
CA MET A 113 1.46 6.76 11.32
C MET A 113 1.89 8.22 11.34
N GLU A 114 1.76 8.89 12.49
CA GLU A 114 2.17 10.29 12.67
C GLU A 114 3.68 10.46 12.45
N LYS A 115 4.48 9.54 12.99
CA LYS A 115 5.93 9.55 12.81
C LYS A 115 6.30 9.44 11.34
N GLU A 116 5.71 8.50 10.60
CA GLU A 116 5.96 8.34 9.18
C GLU A 116 5.52 9.56 8.37
N LYS A 117 4.39 10.15 8.73
CA LYS A 117 3.87 11.35 8.06
C LYS A 117 4.86 12.51 8.11
N PHE A 118 5.49 12.75 9.26
CA PHE A 118 6.36 13.91 9.47
C PHE A 118 7.83 13.65 9.15
N GLU A 119 8.30 12.40 9.30
CA GLU A 119 9.72 12.09 9.25
C GLU A 119 10.16 11.35 8.00
N ASN A 120 9.23 10.77 7.24
CA ASN A 120 9.59 10.00 6.05
C ASN A 120 9.63 10.91 4.81
N PRO A 121 10.83 11.21 4.27
CA PRO A 121 10.95 12.09 3.10
C PRO A 121 10.31 11.51 1.83
N LEU A 122 10.06 10.20 1.78
CA LEU A 122 9.38 9.57 0.64
C LEU A 122 7.96 10.10 0.44
N PHE A 123 7.30 10.58 1.51
CA PHE A 123 5.95 11.12 1.41
C PHE A 123 5.88 12.43 0.65
N GLN A 124 7.01 13.11 0.41
CA GLN A 124 7.04 14.28 -0.46
C GLN A 124 6.69 13.94 -1.92
N ARG A 125 6.94 12.70 -2.33
CA ARG A 125 6.65 12.21 -3.69
C ARG A 125 5.27 11.57 -3.80
N PHE A 126 4.68 11.17 -2.69
CA PHE A 126 3.37 10.54 -2.65
C PHE A 126 2.30 11.59 -2.41
N LYS A 127 1.16 11.41 -3.08
CA LYS A 127 -0.01 12.26 -2.85
C LYS A 127 -1.09 11.47 -2.14
N GLN A 128 -1.63 12.03 -1.06
CA GLN A 128 -2.76 11.43 -0.35
C GLN A 128 -4.02 11.53 -1.22
N ILE A 129 -4.69 10.40 -1.41
CA ILE A 129 -5.93 10.32 -2.16
C ILE A 129 -7.09 10.32 -1.16
N LYS A 130 -7.84 11.39 -1.10
CA LYS A 130 -9.03 11.50 -0.25
C LYS A 130 -10.30 11.13 -1.01
N ASN A 131 -10.30 11.35 -2.33
CA ASN A 131 -11.39 10.99 -3.22
C ASN A 131 -10.81 10.27 -4.43
N TRP A 132 -11.25 9.04 -4.68
CA TRP A 132 -10.73 8.22 -5.76
C TRP A 132 -10.88 8.87 -7.15
N LYS A 133 -11.82 9.83 -7.29
CA LYS A 133 -12.03 10.56 -8.55
C LYS A 133 -10.92 11.55 -8.88
N GLU A 134 -10.07 11.90 -7.92
CA GLU A 134 -9.01 12.91 -8.11
C GLU A 134 -7.99 12.52 -9.19
N TRP A 135 -7.94 11.26 -9.57
CA TRP A 135 -6.94 10.72 -10.49
C TRP A 135 -7.51 10.18 -11.79
N ASN A 136 -8.71 10.52 -12.12
CA ASN A 136 -9.33 10.10 -13.38
C ASN A 136 -8.92 10.95 -14.58
#